data_799428b64b24809066d1699c63dd38fc
#
_entry.id   799428b64b24809066d1699c63dd38fc
#
_cell.length_a   1.000
_cell.length_b   1.000
_cell.length_c   1.000
_cell.angle_alpha   90.00
_cell.angle_beta   90.00
_cell.angle_gamma   90.00
#
_symmetry.space_group_name_H-M   'P 1'
#
loop_
_entity.id
_entity.type
_entity.pdbx_description
1 polymer ?
#
loop_
_entity_poly.entity_id
_entity_poly.type
_entity_poly.pdbx_seq_one_letter_code
_entity_poly.pdbx_strand_id
1 'polypeptide(L)'
;MYGACVNEAYEFLKGKKVKARPIVALIGTGIDTEHEGLKANIWKNKKEKADGKDNDKNGYVDDVNGWNFIGGKDGQVMPFVMREGEREFLRFKDKYGDVVRDGDIYYSFATGKKEIFTPENAEEFNYYRQCVYKESRLAQAMSTKWMDHVSADYTRLFDKEVRAKYPNKEKITVADVIEVCAPSKDDTSIRGMILYGIQIVANTRRTDDWESIYKIFVAESRFTDGQQKYDRTYAKYGNDGRQAIVGDNYLDINDRVYGNNVLLTADAAIGTMIAGVIVGQRGVEGRNNPIADQAEIMTLVVQAGEGEPYLKDMALAIRYAVDHGASVIMLPQQNSLYPEEQKQWMSEAI
;
A
#
# COMPACT_ATOMS: atom_id res chain seq x y z
N MET A 1 -32.70 0.60 19.51
CA MET A 1 -31.48 0.50 18.68
C MET A 1 -31.74 1.34 17.45
N TYR A 2 -30.97 2.37 17.23
CA TYR A 2 -31.10 3.23 16.06
C TYR A 2 -30.38 2.52 14.90
N GLY A 3 -31.14 2.10 13.88
CA GLY A 3 -30.66 1.48 12.67
C GLY A 3 -30.98 2.35 11.45
N ALA A 4 -30.68 1.83 10.23
CA ALA A 4 -30.96 2.53 8.98
C ALA A 4 -32.46 2.56 8.61
N CYS A 5 -33.36 2.10 9.48
CA CYS A 5 -34.82 2.07 9.29
C CYS A 5 -35.26 1.44 7.96
N VAL A 6 -34.54 0.37 7.53
CA VAL A 6 -34.76 -0.27 6.23
C VAL A 6 -36.16 -0.88 6.14
N ASN A 7 -36.64 -1.52 7.19
CA ASN A 7 -37.98 -2.15 7.18
C ASN A 7 -39.08 -1.08 7.08
N GLU A 8 -38.94 0.03 7.80
CA GLU A 8 -39.85 1.17 7.75
C GLU A 8 -39.86 1.79 6.34
N ALA A 9 -38.69 1.87 5.68
CA ALA A 9 -38.62 2.32 4.30
C ALA A 9 -39.39 1.39 3.33
N TYR A 10 -39.28 0.08 3.52
CA TYR A 10 -40.04 -0.88 2.72
C TYR A 10 -41.55 -0.78 2.96
N GLU A 11 -42.01 -0.61 4.19
CA GLU A 11 -43.43 -0.34 4.48
C GLU A 11 -43.91 0.96 3.81
N PHE A 12 -43.12 2.01 3.85
CA PHE A 12 -43.43 3.28 3.18
C PHE A 12 -43.51 3.13 1.65
N LEU A 13 -42.69 2.25 1.07
CA LEU A 13 -42.65 1.99 -0.37
C LEU A 13 -43.71 0.98 -0.83
N LYS A 14 -44.41 0.34 0.09
CA LYS A 14 -45.42 -0.67 -0.21
C LYS A 14 -46.52 -0.12 -1.15
N GLY A 15 -46.74 -0.82 -2.25
CA GLY A 15 -47.69 -0.41 -3.29
C GLY A 15 -47.20 0.66 -4.27
N LYS A 16 -45.98 1.19 -4.08
CA LYS A 16 -45.35 2.08 -5.06
C LYS A 16 -44.69 1.27 -6.17
N LYS A 17 -44.85 1.70 -7.40
CA LYS A 17 -44.19 1.05 -8.57
C LYS A 17 -42.73 1.50 -8.67
N VAL A 18 -41.84 0.54 -8.76
CA VAL A 18 -40.44 0.77 -9.13
C VAL A 18 -40.40 1.19 -10.59
N LYS A 19 -39.87 2.38 -10.87
CA LYS A 19 -39.75 2.89 -12.26
C LYS A 19 -38.58 2.29 -13.02
N ALA A 20 -37.44 2.05 -12.33
CA ALA A 20 -36.25 1.41 -12.86
C ALA A 20 -35.50 0.77 -11.69
N ARG A 21 -34.77 -0.31 -11.97
CA ARG A 21 -33.85 -0.92 -10.99
C ARG A 21 -32.59 -0.06 -10.93
N PRO A 22 -32.24 0.54 -9.79
CA PRO A 22 -30.99 1.27 -9.68
C PRO A 22 -29.81 0.31 -9.76
N ILE A 23 -28.73 0.76 -10.39
CA ILE A 23 -27.48 -0.01 -10.49
C ILE A 23 -26.54 0.50 -9.41
N VAL A 24 -26.06 -0.42 -8.57
CA VAL A 24 -25.02 -0.16 -7.57
C VAL A 24 -23.73 -0.79 -8.08
N ALA A 25 -22.75 0.02 -8.42
CA ALA A 25 -21.42 -0.46 -8.77
C ALA A 25 -20.63 -0.73 -7.49
N LEU A 26 -20.21 -1.97 -7.28
CA LEU A 26 -19.30 -2.36 -6.21
C LEU A 26 -17.89 -2.49 -6.77
N ILE A 27 -17.04 -1.52 -6.42
CA ILE A 27 -15.63 -1.50 -6.77
C ILE A 27 -14.86 -2.15 -5.62
N GLY A 28 -14.15 -3.25 -5.85
CA GLY A 28 -13.47 -3.96 -4.76
C GLY A 28 -12.79 -5.27 -5.19
N THR A 29 -13.03 -6.32 -4.40
CA THR A 29 -12.34 -7.61 -4.51
C THR A 29 -12.99 -8.64 -5.44
N GLY A 30 -14.10 -8.28 -6.10
CA GLY A 30 -14.87 -9.21 -6.90
C GLY A 30 -16.06 -9.83 -6.14
N ILE A 31 -16.90 -10.56 -6.87
CA ILE A 31 -18.13 -11.17 -6.35
C ILE A 31 -18.31 -12.56 -6.99
N ASP A 32 -18.88 -13.50 -6.24
CA ASP A 32 -19.47 -14.71 -6.80
C ASP A 32 -20.81 -14.36 -7.47
N THR A 33 -20.79 -14.15 -8.79
CA THR A 33 -21.97 -13.80 -9.59
C THR A 33 -23.00 -14.93 -9.70
N GLU A 34 -22.59 -16.18 -9.44
CA GLU A 34 -23.47 -17.36 -9.45
C GLU A 34 -24.05 -17.69 -8.07
N HIS A 35 -23.65 -16.93 -7.04
CA HIS A 35 -24.16 -17.14 -5.68
C HIS A 35 -25.70 -17.10 -5.66
N GLU A 36 -26.34 -18.14 -5.11
CA GLU A 36 -27.79 -18.32 -5.13
C GLU A 36 -28.60 -17.12 -4.58
N GLY A 37 -28.04 -16.40 -3.62
CA GLY A 37 -28.66 -15.21 -3.02
C GLY A 37 -28.43 -13.91 -3.80
N LEU A 38 -27.61 -13.91 -4.87
CA LEU A 38 -27.24 -12.73 -5.64
C LEU A 38 -27.58 -12.78 -7.12
N LYS A 39 -27.52 -13.96 -7.74
CA LYS A 39 -27.65 -14.14 -9.21
C LYS A 39 -28.84 -13.46 -9.85
N ALA A 40 -29.95 -13.31 -9.12
CA ALA A 40 -31.14 -12.62 -9.62
C ALA A 40 -30.98 -11.10 -9.70
N ASN A 41 -30.01 -10.55 -8.98
CA ASN A 41 -29.74 -9.12 -8.83
C ASN A 41 -28.35 -8.71 -9.36
N ILE A 42 -27.65 -9.62 -10.04
CA ILE A 42 -26.42 -9.28 -10.76
C ILE A 42 -26.78 -8.44 -11.99
N TRP A 43 -26.13 -7.29 -12.10
CA TRP A 43 -26.25 -6.43 -13.28
C TRP A 43 -25.76 -7.13 -14.54
N LYS A 44 -26.40 -6.84 -15.66
CA LYS A 44 -26.04 -7.38 -16.97
C LYS A 44 -25.88 -6.25 -17.99
N ASN A 45 -24.72 -6.19 -18.63
CA ASN A 45 -24.54 -5.36 -19.82
C ASN A 45 -25.40 -5.90 -20.96
N LYS A 46 -26.52 -5.25 -21.25
CA LYS A 46 -27.47 -5.66 -22.27
C LYS A 46 -26.95 -5.56 -23.72
N LYS A 47 -25.86 -4.84 -23.89
CA LYS A 47 -25.21 -4.64 -25.19
C LYS A 47 -24.12 -5.66 -25.46
N GLU A 48 -23.74 -6.45 -24.43
CA GLU A 48 -22.66 -7.40 -24.48
C GLU A 48 -23.17 -8.85 -24.46
N LYS A 49 -22.38 -9.76 -25.05
CA LYS A 49 -22.61 -11.20 -25.08
C LYS A 49 -21.31 -11.93 -24.80
N ALA A 50 -21.37 -13.04 -24.10
CA ALA A 50 -20.22 -13.92 -23.88
C ALA A 50 -19.85 -14.70 -25.14
N ASP A 51 -19.30 -14.04 -26.16
CA ASP A 51 -18.94 -14.61 -27.45
C ASP A 51 -17.49 -14.35 -27.90
N GLY A 52 -16.67 -13.82 -26.98
CA GLY A 52 -15.26 -13.49 -27.22
C GLY A 52 -15.06 -12.18 -28.00
N LYS A 53 -16.08 -11.34 -28.09
CA LYS A 53 -16.02 -10.07 -28.79
C LYS A 53 -16.50 -8.93 -27.91
N ASP A 54 -15.94 -7.77 -28.12
CA ASP A 54 -16.43 -6.49 -27.62
C ASP A 54 -17.61 -6.04 -28.52
N ASN A 55 -18.85 -6.40 -28.11
CA ASN A 55 -20.03 -6.15 -28.93
C ASN A 55 -20.49 -4.69 -28.86
N ASP A 56 -20.23 -3.97 -27.78
CA ASP A 56 -20.61 -2.58 -27.60
C ASP A 56 -19.47 -1.57 -27.90
N LYS A 57 -18.28 -2.08 -28.22
CA LYS A 57 -17.09 -1.33 -28.63
C LYS A 57 -16.58 -0.36 -27.56
N ASN A 58 -16.70 -0.77 -26.31
CA ASN A 58 -16.23 -0.01 -25.16
C ASN A 58 -14.76 -0.30 -24.81
N GLY A 59 -14.13 -1.31 -25.42
CA GLY A 59 -12.77 -1.78 -25.19
C GLY A 59 -12.67 -2.98 -24.22
N TYR A 60 -13.79 -3.46 -23.69
CA TYR A 60 -13.84 -4.53 -22.69
C TYR A 60 -14.59 -5.74 -23.25
N VAL A 61 -13.87 -6.82 -23.56
CA VAL A 61 -14.42 -8.03 -24.20
C VAL A 61 -15.19 -8.86 -23.18
N ASP A 62 -16.45 -9.23 -23.51
CA ASP A 62 -17.33 -10.05 -22.67
C ASP A 62 -17.55 -9.47 -21.25
N ASP A 63 -17.67 -8.17 -21.10
CA ASP A 63 -17.91 -7.49 -19.81
C ASP A 63 -19.37 -7.57 -19.33
N VAL A 64 -19.95 -8.78 -19.44
CA VAL A 64 -21.38 -9.05 -19.22
C VAL A 64 -21.87 -8.64 -17.83
N ASN A 65 -21.07 -8.79 -16.78
CA ASN A 65 -21.46 -8.51 -15.39
C ASN A 65 -20.58 -7.48 -14.69
N GLY A 66 -19.64 -6.89 -15.42
CA GLY A 66 -18.64 -5.96 -14.92
C GLY A 66 -17.24 -6.27 -15.43
N TRP A 67 -16.23 -5.74 -14.79
CA TRP A 67 -14.86 -5.83 -15.27
C TRP A 67 -13.83 -6.01 -14.15
N ASN A 68 -12.73 -6.67 -14.48
CA ASN A 68 -11.60 -6.87 -13.58
C ASN A 68 -10.36 -6.13 -14.11
N PHE A 69 -10.04 -5.00 -13.49
CA PHE A 69 -8.89 -4.14 -13.85
C PHE A 69 -7.54 -4.70 -13.38
N ILE A 70 -7.51 -5.73 -12.56
CA ILE A 70 -6.30 -6.43 -12.12
C ILE A 70 -6.17 -7.83 -12.75
N GLY A 71 -6.88 -8.05 -13.84
CA GLY A 71 -6.83 -9.28 -14.63
C GLY A 71 -5.93 -9.18 -15.85
N GLY A 72 -5.38 -10.29 -16.30
CA GLY A 72 -4.64 -10.42 -17.55
C GLY A 72 -5.51 -10.92 -18.70
N LYS A 73 -5.11 -10.65 -19.94
CA LYS A 73 -5.83 -11.07 -21.17
C LYS A 73 -5.99 -12.57 -21.31
N ASP A 74 -5.17 -13.36 -20.62
CA ASP A 74 -5.22 -14.83 -20.60
C ASP A 74 -6.14 -15.41 -19.52
N GLY A 75 -6.91 -14.56 -18.83
CA GLY A 75 -7.81 -14.95 -17.75
C GLY A 75 -7.14 -15.05 -16.38
N GLN A 76 -5.86 -14.79 -16.27
CA GLN A 76 -5.19 -14.69 -14.96
C GLN A 76 -5.70 -13.49 -14.17
N VAL A 77 -5.60 -13.57 -12.85
CA VAL A 77 -5.91 -12.47 -11.92
C VAL A 77 -4.72 -12.27 -10.99
N MET A 78 -4.37 -11.04 -10.70
CA MET A 78 -3.31 -10.73 -9.73
C MET A 78 -3.66 -11.37 -8.38
N PRO A 79 -2.72 -12.11 -7.76
CA PRO A 79 -2.97 -12.76 -6.47
C PRO A 79 -3.03 -11.79 -5.30
N PHE A 80 -2.39 -10.64 -5.45
CA PHE A 80 -2.45 -9.52 -4.51
C PHE A 80 -2.07 -8.23 -5.24
N VAL A 81 -2.41 -7.11 -4.64
CA VAL A 81 -2.01 -5.77 -5.06
C VAL A 81 -1.03 -5.21 -4.04
N MET A 82 0.04 -4.57 -4.46
CA MET A 82 1.00 -3.92 -3.54
C MET A 82 0.34 -2.75 -2.80
N ARG A 83 0.86 -2.45 -1.61
CA ARG A 83 0.54 -1.19 -0.93
C ARG A 83 1.17 -0.01 -1.66
N GLU A 84 0.55 1.17 -1.58
CA GLU A 84 1.08 2.37 -2.21
C GLU A 84 2.47 2.73 -1.68
N GLY A 85 2.68 2.59 -0.37
CA GLY A 85 4.00 2.80 0.23
C GLY A 85 5.09 1.92 -0.37
N GLU A 86 4.78 0.68 -0.77
CA GLU A 86 5.73 -0.22 -1.45
C GLU A 86 6.00 0.25 -2.89
N ARG A 87 4.96 0.66 -3.63
CA ARG A 87 5.09 1.19 -5.00
C ARG A 87 5.95 2.45 -5.01
N GLU A 88 5.69 3.39 -4.10
CA GLU A 88 6.45 4.63 -3.97
C GLU A 88 7.89 4.38 -3.50
N PHE A 89 8.11 3.42 -2.59
CA PHE A 89 9.47 3.01 -2.25
C PHE A 89 10.23 2.51 -3.48
N LEU A 90 9.64 1.62 -4.27
CA LEU A 90 10.29 1.08 -5.48
C LEU A 90 10.56 2.17 -6.52
N ARG A 91 9.67 3.15 -6.64
CA ARG A 91 9.84 4.29 -7.55
C ARG A 91 11.02 5.17 -7.16
N PHE A 92 11.23 5.37 -5.87
CA PHE A 92 12.24 6.30 -5.34
C PHE A 92 13.48 5.65 -4.72
N LYS A 93 13.54 4.30 -4.63
CA LYS A 93 14.61 3.61 -3.90
C LYS A 93 16.01 3.94 -4.39
N ASP A 94 16.18 4.12 -5.70
CA ASP A 94 17.49 4.41 -6.29
C ASP A 94 17.93 5.86 -6.02
N LYS A 95 16.99 6.76 -5.73
CA LYS A 95 17.26 8.16 -5.40
C LYS A 95 17.35 8.40 -3.90
N TYR A 96 16.46 7.77 -3.11
CA TYR A 96 16.29 8.09 -1.70
C TYR A 96 16.35 6.88 -0.75
N GLY A 97 16.46 5.65 -1.26
CA GLY A 97 16.39 4.44 -0.44
C GLY A 97 17.49 4.31 0.61
N ASP A 98 18.62 4.98 0.38
CA ASP A 98 19.77 5.05 1.29
C ASP A 98 20.02 6.44 1.86
N VAL A 99 19.06 7.37 1.72
CA VAL A 99 19.22 8.78 2.09
C VAL A 99 18.64 9.07 3.46
N VAL A 100 19.41 9.78 4.28
CA VAL A 100 18.94 10.37 5.53
C VAL A 100 19.09 11.89 5.46
N ARG A 101 18.08 12.61 5.96
CA ARG A 101 18.11 14.05 6.09
C ARG A 101 18.72 14.45 7.43
N ASP A 102 19.69 15.36 7.40
CA ASP A 102 20.28 16.02 8.55
C ASP A 102 20.22 17.55 8.33
N GLY A 103 19.19 18.19 8.88
CA GLY A 103 18.90 19.61 8.63
C GLY A 103 18.58 19.88 7.16
N ASP A 104 19.37 20.76 6.55
CA ASP A 104 19.28 21.12 5.13
C ASP A 104 20.16 20.25 4.23
N ILE A 105 20.82 19.26 4.80
CA ILE A 105 21.71 18.35 4.08
C ILE A 105 21.06 16.97 4.03
N TYR A 106 21.17 16.29 2.90
CA TYR A 106 20.94 14.87 2.84
C TYR A 106 22.25 14.10 2.70
N TYR A 107 22.31 12.98 3.38
CA TYR A 107 23.45 12.09 3.39
C TYR A 107 23.05 10.76 2.78
N SER A 108 23.76 10.34 1.72
CA SER A 108 23.63 9.03 1.12
C SER A 108 24.59 8.05 1.79
N PHE A 109 24.06 6.96 2.33
CA PHE A 109 24.88 5.93 2.98
C PHE A 109 25.67 5.09 1.97
N ALA A 110 25.11 4.86 0.78
CA ALA A 110 25.80 4.10 -0.24
C ALA A 110 27.05 4.80 -0.76
N THR A 111 27.00 6.13 -0.91
CA THR A 111 28.10 6.89 -1.51
C THR A 111 28.93 7.70 -0.52
N GLY A 112 28.45 7.88 0.71
CA GLY A 112 29.02 8.77 1.70
C GLY A 112 28.93 10.26 1.34
N LYS A 113 28.19 10.62 0.29
CA LYS A 113 28.05 12.01 -0.16
C LYS A 113 27.08 12.77 0.71
N LYS A 114 27.44 14.04 0.96
CA LYS A 114 26.57 15.03 1.59
C LYS A 114 26.22 16.09 0.55
N GLU A 115 24.95 16.31 0.35
CA GLU A 115 24.46 17.30 -0.60
C GLU A 115 23.41 18.19 0.08
N ILE A 116 23.32 19.45 -0.36
CA ILE A 116 22.29 20.38 0.12
C ILE A 116 21.01 20.10 -0.67
N PHE A 117 19.87 20.01 0.02
CA PHE A 117 18.58 19.93 -0.64
C PHE A 117 18.27 21.20 -1.42
N THR A 118 17.88 21.04 -2.69
CA THR A 118 17.11 22.09 -3.38
C THR A 118 15.66 22.06 -2.86
N PRO A 119 14.89 23.16 -2.99
CA PRO A 119 13.46 23.16 -2.60
C PRO A 119 12.66 22.01 -3.23
N GLU A 120 12.88 21.72 -4.52
CA GLU A 120 12.22 20.65 -5.25
C GLU A 120 12.57 19.26 -4.69
N ASN A 121 13.86 19.01 -4.47
CA ASN A 121 14.32 17.75 -3.87
C ASN A 121 13.83 17.58 -2.43
N ALA A 122 13.72 18.65 -1.67
CA ALA A 122 13.22 18.63 -0.30
C ALA A 122 11.72 18.29 -0.25
N GLU A 123 10.92 18.82 -1.17
CA GLU A 123 9.50 18.52 -1.28
C GLU A 123 9.27 17.07 -1.70
N GLU A 124 9.96 16.61 -2.74
CA GLU A 124 9.90 15.23 -3.22
C GLU A 124 10.35 14.22 -2.16
N PHE A 125 11.44 14.54 -1.43
CA PHE A 125 11.91 13.70 -0.33
C PHE A 125 10.93 13.65 0.85
N ASN A 126 10.29 14.77 1.18
CA ASN A 126 9.26 14.80 2.21
C ASN A 126 8.05 13.96 1.82
N TYR A 127 7.61 14.04 0.55
CA TYR A 127 6.58 13.17 0.01
C TYR A 127 6.97 11.69 0.11
N TYR A 128 8.16 11.32 -0.39
CA TYR A 128 8.69 9.97 -0.29
C TYR A 128 8.68 9.47 1.17
N ARG A 129 9.17 10.27 2.11
CA ARG A 129 9.18 9.89 3.52
C ARG A 129 7.79 9.67 4.10
N GLN A 130 6.82 10.49 3.74
CA GLN A 130 5.44 10.34 4.22
C GLN A 130 4.83 9.03 3.72
N CYS A 131 5.03 8.70 2.44
CA CYS A 131 4.51 7.48 1.83
C CYS A 131 5.14 6.21 2.41
N VAL A 132 6.47 6.20 2.51
CA VAL A 132 7.20 4.95 2.84
C VAL A 132 7.33 4.69 4.34
N TYR A 133 7.40 5.73 5.16
CA TYR A 133 7.72 5.57 6.58
C TYR A 133 6.60 4.90 7.38
N LYS A 134 5.35 5.07 6.97
CA LYS A 134 4.19 4.48 7.65
C LYS A 134 3.73 3.17 7.02
N GLU A 135 3.95 2.96 5.73
CA GLU A 135 3.23 1.96 4.96
C GLU A 135 4.13 0.97 4.21
N SER A 136 5.43 1.28 4.01
CA SER A 136 6.33 0.38 3.28
C SER A 136 7.16 -0.52 4.20
N ARG A 137 6.93 -1.82 4.09
CA ARG A 137 7.75 -2.87 4.72
C ARG A 137 9.14 -2.93 4.08
N LEU A 138 9.23 -2.66 2.77
CA LEU A 138 10.49 -2.61 2.02
C LEU A 138 11.36 -1.46 2.52
N ALA A 139 10.79 -0.26 2.67
CA ALA A 139 11.50 0.89 3.21
C ALA A 139 12.01 0.65 4.64
N GLN A 140 11.19 0.03 5.49
CA GLN A 140 11.58 -0.32 6.85
C GLN A 140 12.73 -1.34 6.88
N ALA A 141 12.67 -2.36 6.02
CA ALA A 141 13.74 -3.36 5.92
C ALA A 141 15.04 -2.74 5.37
N MET A 142 14.95 -1.85 4.37
CA MET A 142 16.08 -1.12 3.82
C MET A 142 16.70 -0.18 4.87
N SER A 143 15.89 0.58 5.57
CA SER A 143 16.33 1.47 6.65
C SER A 143 17.05 0.69 7.75
N THR A 144 16.55 -0.48 8.15
CA THR A 144 17.22 -1.34 9.13
C THR A 144 18.60 -1.75 8.64
N LYS A 145 18.71 -2.22 7.39
CA LYS A 145 19.98 -2.60 6.77
C LYS A 145 21.00 -1.46 6.80
N TRP A 146 20.59 -0.26 6.38
CA TRP A 146 21.48 0.90 6.35
C TRP A 146 21.86 1.39 7.75
N MET A 147 20.94 1.39 8.69
CA MET A 147 21.22 1.80 10.07
C MET A 147 22.24 0.89 10.76
N ASP A 148 22.32 -0.39 10.41
CA ASP A 148 23.36 -1.27 10.93
C ASP A 148 24.75 -0.84 10.44
N HIS A 149 24.91 -0.49 9.16
CA HIS A 149 26.17 0.01 8.60
C HIS A 149 26.56 1.35 9.24
N VAL A 150 25.62 2.29 9.31
CA VAL A 150 25.85 3.62 9.89
C VAL A 150 26.24 3.53 11.36
N SER A 151 25.54 2.69 12.12
CA SER A 151 25.84 2.48 13.54
C SER A 151 27.27 1.95 13.73
N ALA A 152 27.71 1.03 12.88
CA ALA A 152 29.07 0.51 12.92
C ALA A 152 30.11 1.58 12.58
N ASP A 153 29.88 2.40 11.57
CA ASP A 153 30.83 3.44 11.16
C ASP A 153 30.99 4.52 12.23
N TYR A 154 29.88 4.98 12.81
CA TYR A 154 29.94 5.89 13.94
C TYR A 154 30.59 5.26 15.18
N THR A 155 30.33 3.97 15.44
CA THR A 155 30.96 3.27 16.57
C THR A 155 32.49 3.20 16.39
N ARG A 156 32.96 2.93 15.16
CA ARG A 156 34.42 2.98 14.84
C ARG A 156 34.98 4.40 15.00
N LEU A 157 34.23 5.44 14.59
CA LEU A 157 34.62 6.82 14.79
C LEU A 157 34.72 7.16 16.28
N PHE A 158 33.73 6.78 17.08
CA PHE A 158 33.72 7.02 18.53
C PHE A 158 34.87 6.31 19.23
N ASP A 159 35.20 5.09 18.85
CA ASP A 159 36.35 4.36 19.37
C ASP A 159 37.67 5.13 19.10
N LYS A 160 37.81 5.64 17.87
CA LYS A 160 38.97 6.44 17.49
C LYS A 160 39.08 7.73 18.31
N GLU A 161 37.97 8.45 18.49
CA GLU A 161 37.95 9.74 19.21
C GLU A 161 38.23 9.54 20.72
N VAL A 162 37.61 8.55 21.37
CA VAL A 162 37.81 8.28 22.79
C VAL A 162 39.23 7.81 23.09
N ARG A 163 39.83 6.97 22.24
CA ARG A 163 41.21 6.51 22.37
C ARG A 163 42.21 7.63 22.11
N ALA A 164 41.91 8.56 21.22
CA ALA A 164 42.73 9.74 21.01
C ALA A 164 42.75 10.66 22.24
N LYS A 165 41.62 10.78 22.96
CA LYS A 165 41.53 11.58 24.20
C LYS A 165 42.16 10.87 25.40
N TYR A 166 42.07 9.56 25.48
CA TYR A 166 42.57 8.76 26.60
C TYR A 166 43.60 7.70 26.15
N PRO A 167 44.76 8.10 25.59
CA PRO A 167 45.70 7.18 24.94
C PRO A 167 46.31 6.14 25.89
N ASN A 168 46.35 6.43 27.19
CA ASN A 168 46.94 5.54 28.21
C ASN A 168 45.92 4.85 29.12
N LYS A 169 44.61 4.96 28.78
CA LYS A 169 43.56 4.35 29.59
C LYS A 169 43.36 2.90 29.15
N GLU A 170 43.70 1.94 30.03
CA GLU A 170 43.61 0.52 29.71
C GLU A 170 42.19 0.06 29.43
N LYS A 171 41.22 0.57 30.17
CA LYS A 171 39.81 0.20 30.02
C LYS A 171 38.97 1.42 29.74
N ILE A 172 38.46 1.49 28.52
CA ILE A 172 37.48 2.51 28.11
C ILE A 172 36.07 2.07 28.55
N THR A 173 35.31 3.01 29.08
CA THR A 173 33.91 2.78 29.47
C THR A 173 32.95 3.44 28.47
N VAL A 174 31.67 3.00 28.49
CA VAL A 174 30.62 3.66 27.70
C VAL A 174 30.44 5.11 28.14
N ALA A 175 30.61 5.39 29.44
CA ALA A 175 30.57 6.76 29.97
C ALA A 175 31.68 7.66 29.38
N ASP A 176 32.89 7.14 29.19
CA ASP A 176 33.98 7.86 28.52
C ASP A 176 33.61 8.20 27.07
N VAL A 177 33.03 7.28 26.36
CA VAL A 177 32.60 7.51 24.97
C VAL A 177 31.52 8.56 24.90
N ILE A 178 30.53 8.50 25.79
CA ILE A 178 29.49 9.53 25.88
C ILE A 178 30.08 10.90 26.20
N GLU A 179 30.98 10.99 27.18
CA GLU A 179 31.65 12.26 27.54
C GLU A 179 32.37 12.87 26.34
N VAL A 180 33.15 12.06 25.62
CA VAL A 180 33.99 12.53 24.50
C VAL A 180 33.19 12.82 23.24
N CYS A 181 32.22 12.01 22.95
CA CYS A 181 31.55 12.00 21.65
C CYS A 181 30.15 12.62 21.68
N ALA A 182 29.65 13.05 22.86
CA ALA A 182 28.34 13.68 22.96
C ALA A 182 28.24 14.90 22.02
N PRO A 183 27.17 14.97 21.22
CA PRO A 183 26.88 16.18 20.45
C PRO A 183 26.49 17.34 21.39
N SER A 184 26.52 18.57 20.88
CA SER A 184 25.94 19.70 21.61
C SER A 184 24.47 19.43 21.95
N LYS A 185 23.91 20.01 23.01
CA LYS A 185 22.56 19.74 23.50
C LYS A 185 21.43 19.90 22.46
N ASP A 186 21.70 20.66 21.40
CA ASP A 186 20.74 20.97 20.32
C ASP A 186 20.97 20.13 19.04
N ASP A 187 21.92 19.18 19.09
CA ASP A 187 22.28 18.36 17.94
C ASP A 187 21.39 17.11 17.88
N THR A 188 20.36 17.13 17.03
CA THR A 188 19.50 15.99 16.68
C THR A 188 20.12 15.07 15.62
N SER A 189 21.44 15.16 15.42
CA SER A 189 22.20 14.44 14.41
C SER A 189 22.12 12.93 14.57
N ILE A 190 22.45 12.22 13.48
CA ILE A 190 22.63 10.75 13.46
C ILE A 190 23.63 10.33 14.56
N ARG A 191 24.68 11.11 14.78
CA ARG A 191 25.66 10.91 15.85
C ARG A 191 24.98 10.78 17.22
N GLY A 192 24.10 11.71 17.56
CA GLY A 192 23.36 11.70 18.83
C GLY A 192 22.43 10.47 18.95
N MET A 193 21.74 10.12 17.88
CA MET A 193 20.88 8.93 17.87
C MET A 193 21.66 7.63 18.10
N ILE A 194 22.84 7.49 17.49
CA ILE A 194 23.66 6.30 17.66
C ILE A 194 24.25 6.22 19.07
N LEU A 195 24.75 7.33 19.63
CA LEU A 195 25.20 7.37 21.02
C LEU A 195 24.09 6.99 22.00
N TYR A 196 22.88 7.50 21.77
CA TYR A 196 21.71 7.12 22.58
C TYR A 196 21.39 5.63 22.45
N GLY A 197 21.45 5.07 21.23
CA GLY A 197 21.32 3.62 21.00
C GLY A 197 22.37 2.80 21.74
N ILE A 198 23.64 3.23 21.72
CA ILE A 198 24.73 2.61 22.46
C ILE A 198 24.43 2.60 23.97
N GLN A 199 23.96 3.73 24.52
CA GLN A 199 23.61 3.86 25.93
C GLN A 199 22.44 2.90 26.31
N ILE A 200 21.42 2.78 25.47
CA ILE A 200 20.30 1.86 25.67
C ILE A 200 20.82 0.42 25.73
N VAL A 201 21.68 0.03 24.79
CA VAL A 201 22.24 -1.34 24.74
C VAL A 201 23.09 -1.61 25.96
N ALA A 202 23.95 -0.69 26.38
CA ALA A 202 24.78 -0.81 27.58
C ALA A 202 23.91 -0.98 28.84
N ASN A 203 22.89 -0.16 29.00
CA ASN A 203 21.94 -0.22 30.12
C ASN A 203 21.16 -1.55 30.13
N THR A 204 20.67 -1.99 28.99
CA THR A 204 19.93 -3.24 28.86
C THR A 204 20.79 -4.45 29.20
N ARG A 205 22.06 -4.44 28.78
CA ARG A 205 23.05 -5.49 29.09
C ARG A 205 23.70 -5.34 30.43
N ARG A 206 23.42 -4.26 31.15
CA ARG A 206 24.02 -3.93 32.47
C ARG A 206 25.55 -3.94 32.43
N THR A 207 26.12 -3.36 31.40
CA THR A 207 27.58 -3.27 31.23
C THR A 207 28.00 -1.85 30.92
N ASP A 208 29.17 -1.44 31.42
CA ASP A 208 29.85 -0.20 31.08
C ASP A 208 31.13 -0.45 30.26
N ASP A 209 31.36 -1.72 29.88
CA ASP A 209 32.54 -2.11 29.11
C ASP A 209 32.39 -1.76 27.65
N TRP A 210 33.18 -0.77 27.20
CA TRP A 210 33.14 -0.30 25.82
C TRP A 210 33.48 -1.37 24.80
N GLU A 211 34.48 -2.19 25.07
CA GLU A 211 34.91 -3.24 24.13
C GLU A 211 33.80 -4.24 23.83
N SER A 212 33.02 -4.61 24.84
CA SER A 212 31.86 -5.48 24.69
C SER A 212 30.76 -4.83 23.86
N ILE A 213 30.49 -3.55 24.08
CA ILE A 213 29.50 -2.79 23.31
C ILE A 213 29.97 -2.56 21.86
N TYR A 214 31.24 -2.17 21.68
CA TYR A 214 31.85 -1.98 20.37
C TYR A 214 31.65 -3.22 19.48
N LYS A 215 32.00 -4.41 19.98
CA LYS A 215 31.85 -5.67 19.24
C LYS A 215 30.43 -5.94 18.78
N ILE A 216 29.43 -5.54 19.56
CA ILE A 216 28.00 -5.70 19.17
C ILE A 216 27.67 -4.83 17.95
N PHE A 217 28.12 -3.58 17.94
CA PHE A 217 27.75 -2.62 16.89
C PHE A 217 28.52 -2.85 15.58
N VAL A 218 29.74 -3.44 15.63
CA VAL A 218 30.57 -3.69 14.45
C VAL A 218 30.51 -5.14 13.95
N ALA A 219 29.67 -5.99 14.55
CA ALA A 219 29.58 -7.40 14.18
C ALA A 219 29.07 -7.57 12.74
N GLU A 220 29.80 -8.34 11.92
CA GLU A 220 29.43 -8.63 10.53
C GLU A 220 28.08 -9.37 10.41
N SER A 221 27.71 -10.16 11.43
CA SER A 221 26.41 -10.85 11.46
C SER A 221 25.23 -9.90 11.34
N ARG A 222 25.32 -8.67 11.88
CA ARG A 222 24.27 -7.67 11.76
C ARG A 222 24.04 -7.27 10.31
N PHE A 223 25.09 -7.08 9.53
CA PHE A 223 24.99 -6.69 8.12
C PHE A 223 24.38 -7.82 7.28
N THR A 224 24.80 -9.05 7.56
CA THR A 224 24.22 -10.24 6.92
C THR A 224 22.75 -10.39 7.25
N ASP A 225 22.37 -10.26 8.51
CA ASP A 225 20.99 -10.35 8.97
C ASP A 225 20.10 -9.25 8.38
N GLY A 226 20.60 -8.02 8.35
CA GLY A 226 19.92 -6.88 7.73
C GLY A 226 19.68 -7.09 6.23
N GLN A 227 20.69 -7.56 5.51
CA GLN A 227 20.55 -7.90 4.08
C GLN A 227 19.54 -9.02 3.86
N GLN A 228 19.64 -10.12 4.58
CA GLN A 228 18.72 -11.25 4.45
C GLN A 228 17.27 -10.86 4.80
N LYS A 229 17.08 -9.98 5.77
CA LYS A 229 15.76 -9.45 6.09
C LYS A 229 15.19 -8.63 4.94
N TYR A 230 16.01 -7.77 4.34
CA TYR A 230 15.60 -7.00 3.16
C TYR A 230 15.23 -7.92 2.00
N ASP A 231 16.09 -8.89 1.66
CA ASP A 231 15.88 -9.80 0.54
C ASP A 231 14.59 -10.63 0.69
N ARG A 232 14.33 -11.15 1.91
CA ARG A 232 13.07 -11.86 2.19
C ARG A 232 11.85 -10.96 2.08
N THR A 233 11.96 -9.72 2.55
CA THR A 233 10.88 -8.74 2.44
C THR A 233 10.62 -8.36 0.99
N TYR A 234 11.70 -8.17 0.22
CA TYR A 234 11.61 -7.88 -1.21
C TYR A 234 10.99 -9.03 -2.00
N ALA A 235 11.42 -10.27 -1.73
CA ALA A 235 10.83 -11.44 -2.38
C ALA A 235 9.33 -11.57 -2.15
N LYS A 236 8.85 -11.12 -0.99
CA LYS A 236 7.42 -11.21 -0.63
C LYS A 236 6.58 -10.02 -1.12
N TYR A 237 7.12 -8.81 -1.12
CA TYR A 237 6.35 -7.58 -1.31
C TYR A 237 6.89 -6.68 -2.43
N GLY A 238 8.00 -7.03 -3.06
CA GLY A 238 8.67 -6.18 -4.05
C GLY A 238 8.11 -6.29 -5.46
N ASN A 239 7.15 -7.16 -5.71
CA ASN A 239 6.50 -7.31 -7.01
C ASN A 239 5.14 -8.00 -6.82
N ASP A 240 4.08 -7.39 -7.31
CA ASP A 240 2.72 -7.97 -7.30
C ASP A 240 2.35 -8.67 -8.62
N GLY A 241 3.27 -8.73 -9.55
CA GLY A 241 3.05 -9.36 -10.84
C GLY A 241 2.28 -8.53 -11.87
N ARG A 242 1.90 -7.27 -11.56
CA ARG A 242 1.10 -6.44 -12.47
C ARG A 242 1.66 -6.37 -13.87
N GLN A 243 2.95 -6.12 -14.01
CA GLN A 243 3.60 -6.01 -15.32
C GLN A 243 3.51 -7.31 -16.13
N ALA A 244 3.60 -8.47 -15.47
CA ALA A 244 3.53 -9.77 -16.13
C ALA A 244 2.09 -10.20 -16.44
N ILE A 245 1.14 -9.92 -15.55
CA ILE A 245 -0.25 -10.38 -15.63
C ILE A 245 -1.11 -9.38 -16.42
N VAL A 246 -1.14 -8.14 -16.00
CA VAL A 246 -1.98 -7.08 -16.60
C VAL A 246 -1.30 -6.48 -17.82
N GLY A 247 0.00 -6.14 -17.69
CA GLY A 247 0.84 -5.64 -18.77
C GLY A 247 0.56 -4.19 -19.17
N ASP A 248 -0.15 -3.44 -18.33
CA ASP A 248 -0.45 -2.02 -18.55
C ASP A 248 0.62 -1.09 -17.98
N ASN A 249 0.60 0.16 -18.40
CA ASN A 249 1.33 1.24 -17.75
C ASN A 249 0.43 1.90 -16.69
N TYR A 250 0.58 1.53 -15.41
CA TYR A 250 -0.25 2.06 -14.34
C TYR A 250 -0.01 3.55 -14.02
N LEU A 251 1.03 4.15 -14.58
CA LEU A 251 1.32 5.59 -14.47
C LEU A 251 0.69 6.42 -15.60
N ASP A 252 -0.02 5.79 -16.54
CA ASP A 252 -0.69 6.46 -17.66
C ASP A 252 -2.20 6.15 -17.63
N ILE A 253 -3.02 7.13 -17.33
CA ILE A 253 -4.49 7.00 -17.31
C ILE A 253 -5.08 6.74 -18.71
N ASN A 254 -4.36 7.05 -19.78
CA ASN A 254 -4.81 6.85 -21.15
C ASN A 254 -4.60 5.42 -21.64
N ASP A 255 -3.70 4.67 -21.02
CA ASP A 255 -3.57 3.22 -21.23
C ASP A 255 -4.66 2.49 -20.45
N ARG A 256 -5.89 2.45 -21.02
CA ARG A 256 -7.12 2.05 -20.33
C ARG A 256 -7.75 0.74 -20.80
N VAL A 257 -7.24 0.12 -21.89
CA VAL A 257 -7.79 -1.10 -22.47
C VAL A 257 -6.97 -2.30 -21.98
N TYR A 258 -7.28 -2.76 -20.78
CA TYR A 258 -6.64 -3.90 -20.13
C TYR A 258 -7.62 -4.60 -19.17
N GLY A 259 -7.22 -5.70 -18.56
CA GLY A 259 -8.06 -6.44 -17.64
C GLY A 259 -8.73 -7.66 -18.30
N ASN A 260 -9.69 -8.23 -17.59
CA ASN A 260 -10.53 -9.33 -18.07
C ASN A 260 -11.92 -9.36 -17.39
N ASN A 261 -12.75 -10.32 -17.75
CA ASN A 261 -14.09 -10.50 -17.21
C ASN A 261 -14.18 -11.52 -16.06
N VAL A 262 -13.06 -11.90 -15.43
CA VAL A 262 -13.04 -12.83 -14.29
C VAL A 262 -13.37 -12.06 -13.01
N LEU A 263 -14.59 -12.19 -12.52
CA LEU A 263 -15.13 -11.48 -11.36
C LEU A 263 -15.04 -12.28 -10.05
N LEU A 264 -14.94 -13.61 -10.15
CA LEU A 264 -14.72 -14.49 -9.01
C LEU A 264 -13.21 -14.61 -8.73
N THR A 265 -12.71 -13.77 -7.83
CA THR A 265 -11.32 -13.79 -7.38
C THR A 265 -11.14 -14.64 -6.11
N ALA A 266 -9.91 -14.85 -5.67
CA ALA A 266 -9.61 -15.52 -4.40
C ALA A 266 -10.24 -14.79 -3.19
N ASP A 267 -10.40 -13.46 -3.27
CA ASP A 267 -10.94 -12.60 -2.20
C ASP A 267 -12.41 -12.22 -2.42
N ALA A 268 -13.09 -12.83 -3.38
CA ALA A 268 -14.48 -12.53 -3.75
C ALA A 268 -15.49 -12.73 -2.60
N ALA A 269 -15.13 -13.49 -1.55
CA ALA A 269 -15.99 -13.69 -0.38
C ALA A 269 -16.38 -12.36 0.29
N ILE A 270 -15.46 -11.39 0.38
CA ILE A 270 -15.72 -10.07 0.97
C ILE A 270 -16.72 -9.29 0.12
N GLY A 271 -16.48 -9.21 -1.20
CA GLY A 271 -17.39 -8.53 -2.12
C GLY A 271 -18.76 -9.21 -2.20
N THR A 272 -18.81 -10.54 -2.21
CA THR A 272 -20.05 -11.32 -2.19
C THR A 272 -20.88 -11.02 -0.92
N MET A 273 -20.23 -10.95 0.24
CA MET A 273 -20.89 -10.61 1.49
C MET A 273 -21.45 -9.17 1.48
N ILE A 274 -20.67 -8.21 0.98
CA ILE A 274 -21.11 -6.82 0.83
C ILE A 274 -22.29 -6.73 -0.14
N ALA A 275 -22.21 -7.40 -1.29
CA ALA A 275 -23.30 -7.47 -2.27
C ALA A 275 -24.57 -8.09 -1.67
N GLY A 276 -24.41 -9.12 -0.82
CA GLY A 276 -25.51 -9.75 -0.09
C GLY A 276 -26.25 -8.80 0.85
N VAL A 277 -25.50 -7.92 1.53
CA VAL A 277 -26.09 -6.87 2.38
C VAL A 277 -26.82 -5.81 1.54
N ILE A 278 -26.33 -5.49 0.35
CA ILE A 278 -26.93 -4.44 -0.50
C ILE A 278 -28.13 -4.98 -1.27
N VAL A 279 -27.97 -6.06 -2.06
CA VAL A 279 -28.95 -6.52 -3.05
C VAL A 279 -29.40 -7.99 -2.89
N GLY A 280 -29.07 -8.64 -1.78
CA GLY A 280 -29.45 -10.04 -1.55
C GLY A 280 -30.97 -10.25 -1.63
N GLN A 281 -31.40 -11.50 -1.57
CA GLN A 281 -32.82 -11.81 -1.56
C GLN A 281 -33.47 -11.52 -0.20
N ARG A 282 -34.58 -10.79 -0.20
CA ARG A 282 -35.39 -10.48 0.98
C ARG A 282 -36.39 -11.56 1.32
N GLY A 283 -36.63 -11.77 2.62
CA GLY A 283 -37.67 -12.73 3.08
C GLY A 283 -37.26 -14.19 3.03
N VAL A 284 -35.97 -14.48 2.87
CA VAL A 284 -35.48 -15.89 2.90
C VAL A 284 -35.19 -16.25 4.36
N GLU A 285 -35.77 -17.34 4.83
CA GLU A 285 -35.56 -17.84 6.19
C GLU A 285 -34.09 -18.13 6.48
N GLY A 286 -33.60 -17.72 7.64
CA GLY A 286 -32.20 -17.88 8.06
C GLY A 286 -31.22 -16.88 7.45
N ARG A 287 -31.69 -15.90 6.65
CA ARG A 287 -30.85 -14.84 6.07
C ARG A 287 -31.26 -13.44 6.54
N ASN A 288 -30.30 -12.55 6.62
CA ASN A 288 -30.59 -11.14 6.88
C ASN A 288 -31.19 -10.49 5.64
N ASN A 289 -32.17 -9.62 5.85
CA ASN A 289 -32.77 -8.86 4.76
C ASN A 289 -31.78 -7.83 4.20
N PRO A 290 -31.64 -7.71 2.87
CA PRO A 290 -30.80 -6.71 2.24
C PRO A 290 -31.39 -5.30 2.35
N ILE A 291 -30.56 -4.32 2.01
CA ILE A 291 -30.95 -2.90 2.02
C ILE A 291 -31.84 -2.58 0.81
N ALA A 292 -31.50 -3.10 -0.40
CA ALA A 292 -32.12 -2.72 -1.67
C ALA A 292 -32.27 -3.93 -2.62
N ASP A 293 -33.17 -4.88 -2.29
CA ASP A 293 -33.41 -6.10 -3.09
C ASP A 293 -33.92 -5.82 -4.50
N GLN A 294 -34.34 -4.60 -4.81
CA GLN A 294 -34.78 -4.16 -6.14
C GLN A 294 -33.65 -3.50 -6.96
N ALA A 295 -32.44 -3.37 -6.39
CA ALA A 295 -31.29 -2.88 -7.12
C ALA A 295 -30.55 -4.01 -7.87
N GLU A 296 -29.68 -3.64 -8.78
CA GLU A 296 -28.72 -4.53 -9.45
C GLU A 296 -27.30 -4.20 -8.99
N ILE A 297 -26.44 -5.21 -8.87
CA ILE A 297 -25.05 -5.04 -8.48
C ILE A 297 -24.14 -5.25 -9.69
N MET A 298 -23.35 -4.22 -10.03
CA MET A 298 -22.29 -4.25 -11.02
C MET A 298 -20.96 -4.48 -10.31
N THR A 299 -20.16 -5.41 -10.79
CA THR A 299 -18.90 -5.81 -10.13
C THR A 299 -17.70 -5.23 -10.86
N LEU A 300 -16.86 -4.48 -10.16
CA LEU A 300 -15.61 -3.90 -10.68
C LEU A 300 -14.45 -4.27 -9.76
N VAL A 301 -13.50 -5.06 -10.28
CA VAL A 301 -12.41 -5.60 -9.48
C VAL A 301 -11.17 -4.71 -9.63
N VAL A 302 -10.68 -4.22 -8.51
CA VAL A 302 -9.48 -3.35 -8.44
C VAL A 302 -8.54 -3.77 -7.31
N GLN A 303 -8.93 -4.76 -6.48
CA GLN A 303 -8.21 -5.14 -5.28
C GLN A 303 -8.11 -6.64 -5.12
N ALA A 304 -6.94 -7.10 -4.66
CA ALA A 304 -6.68 -8.46 -4.21
C ALA A 304 -5.70 -8.43 -3.04
N GLY A 305 -5.88 -9.33 -2.07
CA GLY A 305 -5.07 -9.41 -0.86
C GLY A 305 -5.22 -8.18 0.05
N GLU A 306 -4.19 -7.95 0.86
CA GLU A 306 -4.13 -6.84 1.85
C GLU A 306 -3.61 -5.52 1.27
N GLY A 307 -3.40 -5.43 -0.04
CA GLY A 307 -2.84 -4.24 -0.67
C GLY A 307 -3.86 -3.13 -0.90
N GLU A 308 -3.42 -2.08 -1.58
CA GLU A 308 -4.22 -0.90 -1.88
C GLU A 308 -4.43 -0.79 -3.38
N PRO A 309 -5.66 -0.55 -3.85
CA PRO A 309 -5.93 -0.41 -5.27
C PRO A 309 -5.03 0.62 -5.94
N TYR A 310 -4.70 0.41 -7.19
CA TYR A 310 -4.09 1.46 -8.00
C TYR A 310 -5.14 2.54 -8.28
N LEU A 311 -4.79 3.81 -8.11
CA LEU A 311 -5.73 4.91 -8.37
C LEU A 311 -6.19 4.96 -9.84
N LYS A 312 -5.34 4.54 -10.77
CA LYS A 312 -5.73 4.36 -12.16
C LYS A 312 -6.92 3.41 -12.30
N ASP A 313 -6.82 2.23 -11.68
CA ASP A 313 -7.90 1.22 -11.76
C ASP A 313 -9.19 1.73 -11.11
N MET A 314 -9.08 2.42 -9.98
CA MET A 314 -10.22 3.03 -9.30
C MET A 314 -10.89 4.10 -10.16
N ALA A 315 -10.11 5.02 -10.75
CA ALA A 315 -10.63 6.07 -11.62
C ALA A 315 -11.32 5.49 -12.87
N LEU A 316 -10.72 4.47 -13.49
CA LEU A 316 -11.30 3.78 -14.65
C LEU A 316 -12.55 2.99 -14.28
N ALA A 317 -12.57 2.35 -13.10
CA ALA A 317 -13.75 1.65 -12.60
C ALA A 317 -14.93 2.62 -12.33
N ILE A 318 -14.65 3.81 -11.80
CA ILE A 318 -15.68 4.85 -11.62
C ILE A 318 -16.23 5.29 -12.99
N ARG A 319 -15.36 5.60 -13.95
CA ARG A 319 -15.78 5.98 -15.31
C ARG A 319 -16.60 4.88 -15.97
N TYR A 320 -16.14 3.63 -15.89
CA TYR A 320 -16.90 2.47 -16.37
C TYR A 320 -18.29 2.38 -15.73
N ALA A 321 -18.38 2.51 -14.41
CA ALA A 321 -19.65 2.47 -13.69
C ALA A 321 -20.65 3.55 -14.18
N VAL A 322 -20.16 4.79 -14.37
CA VAL A 322 -20.97 5.91 -14.87
C VAL A 322 -21.41 5.68 -16.30
N ASP A 323 -20.51 5.25 -17.18
CA ASP A 323 -20.81 4.98 -18.60
C ASP A 323 -21.86 3.87 -18.79
N HIS A 324 -21.95 2.95 -17.81
CA HIS A 324 -22.93 1.86 -17.78
C HIS A 324 -24.16 2.16 -16.88
N GLY A 325 -24.32 3.43 -16.46
CA GLY A 325 -25.53 3.94 -15.80
C GLY A 325 -25.65 3.57 -14.31
N ALA A 326 -24.57 3.33 -13.62
CA ALA A 326 -24.60 3.18 -12.16
C ALA A 326 -25.18 4.44 -11.49
N SER A 327 -26.10 4.22 -10.57
CA SER A 327 -26.74 5.29 -9.79
C SER A 327 -26.03 5.50 -8.44
N VAL A 328 -25.34 4.49 -7.95
CA VAL A 328 -24.56 4.50 -6.72
C VAL A 328 -23.25 3.78 -6.97
N ILE A 329 -22.16 4.34 -6.51
CA ILE A 329 -20.84 3.72 -6.55
C ILE A 329 -20.40 3.47 -5.11
N MET A 330 -20.09 2.24 -4.78
CA MET A 330 -19.52 1.85 -3.50
C MET A 330 -18.03 1.59 -3.67
N LEU A 331 -17.23 2.40 -2.96
CA LEU A 331 -15.78 2.28 -2.90
C LEU A 331 -15.40 1.75 -1.51
N PRO A 332 -14.69 0.63 -1.40
CA PRO A 332 -14.00 0.28 -0.17
C PRO A 332 -12.79 1.20 -0.05
N GLN A 333 -12.94 2.26 0.74
CA GLN A 333 -11.92 3.29 0.86
C GLN A 333 -10.82 2.87 1.83
N GLN A 334 -9.56 3.02 1.40
CA GLN A 334 -8.39 3.05 2.26
C GLN A 334 -7.78 4.45 2.18
N ASN A 335 -7.36 4.98 3.33
CA ASN A 335 -6.72 6.31 3.40
C ASN A 335 -5.22 6.16 3.12
N SER A 336 -4.85 5.97 1.87
CA SER A 336 -3.46 5.90 1.46
C SER A 336 -2.98 7.25 0.92
N LEU A 337 -1.68 7.49 1.07
CA LEU A 337 -1.02 8.64 0.46
C LEU A 337 -0.65 8.27 -0.97
N TYR A 338 -1.37 8.82 -1.93
CA TYR A 338 -1.10 8.64 -3.34
C TYR A 338 -0.41 9.86 -3.96
N PRO A 339 0.30 9.70 -5.10
CA PRO A 339 0.84 10.83 -5.86
C PRO A 339 -0.27 11.82 -6.23
N GLU A 340 0.03 13.12 -6.18
CA GLU A 340 -0.95 14.17 -6.43
C GLU A 340 -1.55 14.09 -7.84
N GLU A 341 -0.71 13.77 -8.83
CA GLU A 341 -1.15 13.54 -10.21
C GLU A 341 -2.20 12.43 -10.31
N GLN A 342 -2.00 11.32 -9.59
CA GLN A 342 -2.97 10.21 -9.58
C GLN A 342 -4.25 10.56 -8.83
N LYS A 343 -4.19 11.41 -7.80
CA LYS A 343 -5.40 11.91 -7.12
C LYS A 343 -6.26 12.77 -8.04
N GLN A 344 -5.63 13.49 -8.99
CA GLN A 344 -6.35 14.25 -10.00
C GLN A 344 -7.21 13.33 -10.87
N TRP A 345 -6.74 12.13 -11.25
CA TRP A 345 -7.54 11.15 -12.01
C TRP A 345 -8.83 10.75 -11.30
N MET A 346 -8.76 10.61 -9.97
CA MET A 346 -9.96 10.34 -9.14
C MET A 346 -10.91 11.52 -9.13
N SER A 347 -10.38 12.75 -8.97
CA SER A 347 -11.20 13.96 -8.98
C SER A 347 -11.88 14.21 -10.32
N GLU A 348 -11.24 13.82 -11.43
CA GLU A 348 -11.81 13.92 -12.78
C GLU A 348 -12.81 12.80 -13.09
N ALA A 349 -12.77 11.70 -12.36
CA ALA A 349 -13.68 10.58 -12.55
C ALA A 349 -15.00 10.74 -11.76
N ILE A 350 -15.01 11.59 -10.72
CA ILE A 350 -16.17 11.92 -9.87
C ILE A 350 -16.89 13.16 -10.44
#